data_66103f89e9279414bc92c3f7a5965721
#
_entry.id   66103f89e9279414bc92c3f7a5965721
#
_cell.length_a   1.000
_cell.length_b   1.000
_cell.length_c   1.000
_cell.angle_alpha   90.00
_cell.angle_beta   90.00
_cell.angle_gamma   90.00
#
_symmetry.space_group_name_H-M   'P 1'
#
loop_
_entity.id
_entity.type
_entity.pdbx_description
1 polymer ?
#
loop_
_entity_poly.entity_id
_entity_poly.type
_entity_poly.pdbx_seq_one_letter_code
_entity_poly.pdbx_strand_id
1 'polypeptide(L)'
;MEILSTGAMPIGLTAAICNEPDPTGEAMLEGIRQSLAEAGFPKLPLTISTEKNIPTQQTALGLSVVGICHNRTLEARRSKIGSPVYAAGIPKVGQELAADEGQIADFTTLKQLLNATEVQEIWPVGSRGILAEGNDLAASAGGRLKLKPGGTHTIDIRKSAGTCTTLLFTSDQGSLDLTQFNVPCFDIGVIEAV
;
A
#
# COMPACT_ATOMS: atom_id res chain seq x y z
N MET A 1 0.43 -5.40 -1.87
CA MET A 1 1.16 -4.11 -1.74
C MET A 1 2.21 -4.19 -0.64
N GLU A 2 1.85 -4.54 0.60
CA GLU A 2 2.73 -4.53 1.80
C GLU A 2 4.09 -5.23 1.60
N ILE A 3 4.08 -6.47 1.11
CA ILE A 3 5.33 -7.22 0.87
C ILE A 3 6.15 -6.59 -0.25
N LEU A 4 5.50 -6.20 -1.35
CA LEU A 4 6.21 -5.70 -2.52
C LEU A 4 6.84 -4.32 -2.28
N SER A 5 6.22 -3.47 -1.45
CA SER A 5 6.77 -2.14 -1.11
C SER A 5 8.11 -2.22 -0.40
N THR A 6 8.38 -3.32 0.32
CA THR A 6 9.68 -3.57 0.96
C THR A 6 10.75 -4.06 -0.01
N GLY A 7 10.39 -4.35 -1.27
CA GLY A 7 11.27 -5.02 -2.24
C GLY A 7 11.41 -6.52 -2.01
N ALA A 8 10.59 -7.11 -1.12
CA ALA A 8 10.58 -8.55 -0.89
C ALA A 8 9.83 -9.29 -2.01
N MET A 9 10.29 -10.48 -2.32
CA MET A 9 9.66 -11.41 -3.26
C MET A 9 8.65 -12.27 -2.52
N PRO A 10 7.34 -12.24 -2.85
CA PRO A 10 6.36 -13.11 -2.24
C PRO A 10 6.60 -14.58 -2.62
N ILE A 11 6.48 -15.48 -1.65
CA ILE A 11 6.68 -16.92 -1.83
C ILE A 11 5.44 -17.75 -1.50
N GLY A 12 4.43 -17.17 -0.87
CA GLY A 12 3.17 -17.85 -0.55
C GLY A 12 2.13 -16.91 0.03
N LEU A 13 0.87 -17.26 -0.17
CA LEU A 13 -0.30 -16.56 0.36
C LEU A 13 -1.23 -17.54 1.05
N THR A 14 -1.79 -17.15 2.18
CA THR A 14 -2.85 -17.87 2.86
C THR A 14 -4.12 -17.02 2.89
N ALA A 15 -5.25 -17.61 2.48
CA ALA A 15 -6.58 -17.00 2.54
C ALA A 15 -7.45 -17.78 3.54
N ALA A 16 -7.89 -17.10 4.60
CA ALA A 16 -8.89 -17.57 5.53
C ALA A 16 -10.22 -16.87 5.23
N ILE A 17 -11.15 -17.61 4.64
CA ILE A 17 -12.46 -17.13 4.21
C ILE A 17 -13.50 -17.63 5.20
N CYS A 18 -14.14 -16.71 5.92
CA CYS A 18 -15.15 -17.05 6.94
C CYS A 18 -16.54 -17.26 6.34
N ASN A 19 -16.62 -17.71 5.11
CA ASN A 19 -17.86 -18.00 4.38
C ASN A 19 -17.81 -19.39 3.75
N GLU A 20 -18.99 -19.85 3.29
CA GLU A 20 -19.13 -21.07 2.51
C GLU A 20 -18.22 -21.04 1.26
N PRO A 21 -17.76 -22.24 0.80
CA PRO A 21 -16.90 -22.31 -0.38
C PRO A 21 -17.53 -21.73 -1.65
N ASP A 22 -18.83 -21.99 -1.86
CA ASP A 22 -19.59 -21.58 -3.03
C ASP A 22 -20.97 -21.03 -2.61
N PRO A 23 -21.39 -19.83 -3.10
CA PRO A 23 -20.72 -19.00 -4.13
C PRO A 23 -19.72 -17.98 -3.55
N THR A 24 -19.78 -17.64 -2.26
CA THR A 24 -19.06 -16.47 -1.71
C THR A 24 -17.55 -16.69 -1.69
N GLY A 25 -17.10 -17.87 -1.24
CA GLY A 25 -15.69 -18.21 -1.19
C GLY A 25 -15.03 -18.22 -2.56
N GLU A 26 -15.68 -18.78 -3.58
CA GLU A 26 -15.13 -18.82 -4.95
C GLU A 26 -15.04 -17.43 -5.57
N ALA A 27 -16.02 -16.55 -5.33
CA ALA A 27 -15.97 -15.16 -5.80
C ALA A 27 -14.77 -14.40 -5.17
N MET A 28 -14.51 -14.61 -3.87
CA MET A 28 -13.32 -14.04 -3.20
C MET A 28 -12.02 -14.59 -3.76
N LEU A 29 -11.95 -15.90 -4.01
CA LEU A 29 -10.75 -16.54 -4.56
C LEU A 29 -10.45 -16.05 -5.98
N GLU A 30 -11.46 -15.78 -6.78
CA GLU A 30 -11.30 -15.21 -8.12
C GLU A 30 -10.67 -13.80 -8.01
N GLY A 31 -11.16 -12.94 -7.11
CA GLY A 31 -10.56 -11.63 -6.86
C GLY A 31 -9.11 -11.73 -6.39
N ILE A 32 -8.79 -12.70 -5.53
CA ILE A 32 -7.39 -12.96 -5.10
C ILE A 32 -6.52 -13.37 -6.29
N ARG A 33 -6.98 -14.30 -7.14
CA ARG A 33 -6.24 -14.75 -8.32
C ARG A 33 -5.99 -13.61 -9.31
N GLN A 34 -7.01 -12.77 -9.54
CA GLN A 34 -6.88 -11.59 -10.37
C GLN A 34 -5.82 -10.63 -9.81
N SER A 35 -5.89 -10.27 -8.53
CA SER A 35 -4.90 -9.40 -7.89
C SER A 35 -3.48 -9.97 -7.93
N LEU A 36 -3.32 -11.30 -7.78
CA LEU A 36 -2.03 -11.95 -7.92
C LEU A 36 -1.50 -11.87 -9.36
N ALA A 37 -2.37 -12.00 -10.36
CA ALA A 37 -1.99 -11.87 -11.76
C ALA A 37 -1.55 -10.45 -12.11
N GLU A 38 -2.29 -9.42 -11.65
CA GLU A 38 -1.96 -8.00 -11.81
C GLU A 38 -0.64 -7.64 -11.13
N ALA A 39 -0.38 -8.22 -9.95
CA ALA A 39 0.90 -8.06 -9.24
C ALA A 39 2.08 -8.73 -9.96
N GLY A 40 1.82 -9.65 -10.91
CA GLY A 40 2.83 -10.41 -11.64
C GLY A 40 3.15 -11.78 -11.02
N PHE A 41 2.31 -12.30 -10.12
CA PHE A 41 2.50 -13.57 -9.41
C PHE A 41 1.33 -14.56 -9.61
N PRO A 42 0.88 -14.85 -10.85
CA PRO A 42 -0.31 -15.67 -11.10
C PRO A 42 -0.18 -17.12 -10.60
N LYS A 43 1.05 -17.58 -10.33
CA LYS A 43 1.35 -18.95 -9.86
C LYS A 43 1.83 -18.99 -8.41
N LEU A 44 1.62 -17.91 -7.63
CA LEU A 44 2.01 -17.90 -6.22
C LEU A 44 1.28 -19.02 -5.48
N PRO A 45 1.97 -19.86 -4.69
CA PRO A 45 1.33 -20.87 -3.85
C PRO A 45 0.26 -20.24 -2.95
N LEU A 46 -0.96 -20.78 -3.00
CA LEU A 46 -2.13 -20.28 -2.29
C LEU A 46 -2.71 -21.39 -1.42
N THR A 47 -2.70 -21.18 -0.10
CA THR A 47 -3.37 -22.06 0.88
C THR A 47 -4.71 -21.43 1.24
N ILE A 48 -5.78 -22.25 1.23
CA ILE A 48 -7.15 -21.76 1.38
C ILE A 48 -7.83 -22.51 2.54
N SER A 49 -8.54 -21.77 3.37
CA SER A 49 -9.50 -22.30 4.35
C SER A 49 -10.83 -21.58 4.20
N THR A 50 -11.92 -22.34 4.15
CA THR A 50 -13.31 -21.82 4.06
C THR A 50 -14.14 -22.42 5.19
N GLU A 51 -15.25 -21.78 5.58
CA GLU A 51 -16.20 -22.31 6.55
C GLU A 51 -17.24 -23.21 5.86
N LYS A 52 -17.32 -24.46 6.29
CA LYS A 52 -18.25 -25.47 5.72
C LYS A 52 -19.27 -26.01 6.73
N ASN A 53 -19.06 -25.77 8.01
CA ASN A 53 -19.76 -26.48 9.07
C ASN A 53 -20.79 -25.58 9.78
N ILE A 54 -20.58 -24.25 9.77
CA ILE A 54 -21.39 -23.30 10.52
C ILE A 54 -21.95 -22.24 9.55
N PRO A 55 -23.27 -21.98 9.56
CA PRO A 55 -23.84 -20.86 8.81
C PRO A 55 -23.24 -19.53 9.26
N THR A 56 -22.79 -18.71 8.33
CA THR A 56 -22.23 -17.38 8.61
C THR A 56 -23.19 -16.29 8.11
N GLN A 57 -23.24 -15.17 8.82
CA GLN A 57 -24.08 -14.02 8.48
C GLN A 57 -23.28 -12.82 7.95
N GLN A 58 -21.97 -12.82 8.15
CA GLN A 58 -21.07 -11.75 7.71
C GLN A 58 -19.96 -12.30 6.85
N THR A 59 -19.61 -11.54 5.84
CA THR A 59 -18.46 -11.84 4.99
C THR A 59 -17.17 -11.35 5.65
N ALA A 60 -16.20 -12.25 5.81
CA ALA A 60 -14.88 -11.90 6.32
C ALA A 60 -13.78 -12.64 5.58
N LEU A 61 -12.68 -11.95 5.34
CA LEU A 61 -11.50 -12.44 4.63
C LEU A 61 -10.24 -12.05 5.38
N GLY A 62 -9.43 -13.03 5.77
CA GLY A 62 -8.06 -12.82 6.26
C GLY A 62 -7.05 -13.24 5.22
N LEU A 63 -6.07 -12.38 4.93
CA LEU A 63 -4.97 -12.69 4.02
C LEU A 63 -3.63 -12.55 4.74
N SER A 64 -2.75 -13.53 4.54
CA SER A 64 -1.36 -13.47 5.00
C SER A 64 -0.43 -13.79 3.83
N VAL A 65 0.54 -12.93 3.59
CA VAL A 65 1.55 -13.10 2.54
C VAL A 65 2.92 -13.24 3.19
N VAL A 66 3.67 -14.25 2.77
CA VAL A 66 5.07 -14.43 3.18
C VAL A 66 5.97 -14.07 2.01
N GLY A 67 7.01 -13.27 2.29
CA GLY A 67 8.00 -12.89 1.30
C GLY A 67 9.43 -13.07 1.80
N ILE A 68 10.39 -13.13 0.88
CA ILE A 68 11.83 -13.18 1.15
C ILE A 68 12.46 -11.90 0.62
N CYS A 69 13.26 -11.24 1.46
CA CYS A 69 14.04 -10.08 1.09
C CYS A 69 15.51 -10.28 1.47
N HIS A 70 16.42 -9.76 0.65
CA HIS A 70 17.83 -9.68 1.01
C HIS A 70 18.05 -8.45 1.91
N ASN A 71 18.70 -8.64 3.06
CA ASN A 71 18.93 -7.60 4.09
C ASN A 71 19.44 -6.26 3.54
N ARG A 72 20.31 -6.29 2.52
CA ARG A 72 20.85 -5.07 1.90
C ARG A 72 19.80 -4.19 1.21
N THR A 73 18.70 -4.77 0.74
CA THR A 73 17.64 -4.01 0.06
C THR A 73 16.81 -3.22 1.07
N LEU A 74 16.54 -3.79 2.24
CA LEU A 74 15.78 -3.12 3.32
C LEU A 74 16.55 -1.94 3.92
N GLU A 75 17.88 -2.06 4.06
CA GLU A 75 18.70 -1.00 4.66
C GLU A 75 18.98 0.16 3.71
N ALA A 76 19.08 -0.12 2.39
CA ALA A 76 19.40 0.89 1.38
C ALA A 76 18.24 1.86 1.08
N ARG A 77 17.02 1.47 1.42
CA ARG A 77 15.79 2.21 1.11
C ARG A 77 15.11 2.79 2.36
N ARG A 78 15.87 3.21 3.36
CA ARG A 78 15.31 3.83 4.56
C ARG A 78 15.22 5.33 4.44
N SER A 79 14.10 5.87 4.87
CA SER A 79 13.89 7.29 5.07
C SER A 79 14.85 7.86 6.11
N LYS A 80 15.17 9.13 6.00
CA LYS A 80 16.09 9.86 6.89
C LYS A 80 15.46 11.17 7.34
N ILE A 81 15.98 11.75 8.40
CA ILE A 81 15.68 13.15 8.76
C ILE A 81 16.03 14.05 7.55
N GLY A 82 15.09 14.91 7.18
CA GLY A 82 15.17 15.76 5.99
C GLY A 82 14.56 15.15 4.73
N SER A 83 14.20 13.86 4.69
CA SER A 83 13.53 13.28 3.53
C SER A 83 12.14 13.88 3.33
N PRO A 84 11.83 14.40 2.13
CA PRO A 84 10.47 14.79 1.78
C PRO A 84 9.56 13.58 1.72
N VAL A 85 8.30 13.78 2.09
CA VAL A 85 7.25 12.74 2.14
C VAL A 85 6.16 13.09 1.13
N TYR A 86 5.87 12.16 0.27
CA TYR A 86 4.86 12.27 -0.78
C TYR A 86 3.78 11.20 -0.63
N ALA A 87 2.60 11.46 -1.22
CA ALA A 87 1.55 10.46 -1.35
C ALA A 87 1.22 10.28 -2.83
N ALA A 88 1.11 9.03 -3.29
CA ALA A 88 0.65 8.66 -4.62
C ALA A 88 -0.72 7.97 -4.50
N GLY A 89 -1.71 8.48 -5.24
CA GLY A 89 -3.10 8.03 -5.19
C GLY A 89 -3.93 8.74 -4.13
N ILE A 90 -5.26 8.69 -4.30
CA ILE A 90 -6.26 9.32 -3.42
C ILE A 90 -6.88 8.25 -2.51
N PRO A 91 -7.04 8.53 -1.18
CA PRO A 91 -7.74 7.63 -0.26
C PRO A 91 -9.19 7.40 -0.70
N LYS A 92 -9.53 6.16 -1.05
CA LYS A 92 -10.88 5.71 -1.41
C LYS A 92 -11.23 4.42 -0.70
N VAL A 93 -12.51 4.25 -0.35
CA VAL A 93 -13.04 3.06 0.32
C VAL A 93 -14.42 2.68 -0.22
N GLY A 94 -14.76 1.40 -0.14
CA GLY A 94 -16.08 0.89 -0.49
C GLY A 94 -16.50 1.24 -1.92
N GLN A 95 -17.67 1.86 -2.08
CA GLN A 95 -18.24 2.19 -3.39
C GLN A 95 -17.40 3.22 -4.19
N GLU A 96 -16.58 4.01 -3.54
CA GLU A 96 -15.69 4.96 -4.23
C GLU A 96 -14.65 4.26 -5.11
N LEU A 97 -14.33 2.99 -4.81
CA LEU A 97 -13.42 2.17 -5.65
C LEU A 97 -14.05 1.83 -6.99
N ALA A 98 -15.36 1.53 -7.02
CA ALA A 98 -16.07 1.22 -8.25
C ALA A 98 -16.25 2.44 -9.19
N ALA A 99 -16.17 3.65 -8.61
CA ALA A 99 -16.24 4.91 -9.34
C ALA A 99 -14.85 5.52 -9.58
N ASP A 100 -13.77 4.75 -9.39
CA ASP A 100 -12.43 5.26 -9.60
C ASP A 100 -12.11 5.46 -11.09
N GLU A 101 -11.49 6.59 -11.40
CA GLU A 101 -11.07 6.98 -12.74
C GLU A 101 -9.53 7.09 -12.82
N GLY A 102 -8.83 6.12 -12.30
CA GLY A 102 -7.35 6.09 -12.31
C GLY A 102 -6.71 7.01 -11.28
N GLN A 103 -7.37 7.22 -10.15
CA GLN A 103 -6.89 8.08 -9.07
C GLN A 103 -6.29 7.31 -7.89
N ILE A 104 -6.49 6.01 -7.84
CA ILE A 104 -5.96 5.15 -6.77
C ILE A 104 -4.62 4.53 -7.16
N ALA A 105 -3.75 4.32 -6.18
CA ALA A 105 -2.53 3.58 -6.39
C ALA A 105 -2.83 2.09 -6.66
N ASP A 106 -2.15 1.55 -7.63
CA ASP A 106 -2.22 0.15 -8.08
C ASP A 106 -0.83 -0.51 -8.11
N PHE A 107 -0.74 -1.72 -8.63
CA PHE A 107 0.54 -2.40 -8.81
C PHE A 107 1.44 -1.72 -9.86
N THR A 108 0.87 -0.96 -10.80
CA THR A 108 1.65 -0.17 -11.78
C THR A 108 2.31 1.00 -11.06
N THR A 109 1.57 1.73 -10.24
CA THR A 109 2.10 2.80 -9.38
C THR A 109 3.24 2.30 -8.49
N LEU A 110 3.02 1.16 -7.82
CA LEU A 110 4.05 0.56 -6.97
C LEU A 110 5.32 0.21 -7.76
N LYS A 111 5.18 -0.39 -8.96
CA LYS A 111 6.33 -0.72 -9.83
C LYS A 111 7.07 0.54 -10.29
N GLN A 112 6.36 1.62 -10.62
CA GLN A 112 6.98 2.90 -10.97
C GLN A 112 7.80 3.45 -9.80
N LEU A 113 7.24 3.47 -8.59
CA LEU A 113 7.93 3.91 -7.38
C LEU A 113 9.16 3.03 -7.06
N LEU A 114 9.06 1.71 -7.20
CA LEU A 114 10.17 0.79 -6.96
C LEU A 114 11.32 0.97 -7.96
N ASN A 115 11.02 1.39 -9.18
CA ASN A 115 12.01 1.61 -10.26
C ASN A 115 12.59 3.02 -10.25
N ALA A 116 11.97 3.98 -9.57
CA ALA A 116 12.49 5.34 -9.44
C ALA A 116 13.70 5.34 -8.49
N THR A 117 14.84 5.76 -9.00
CA THR A 117 16.11 5.74 -8.26
C THR A 117 16.12 6.72 -7.08
N GLU A 118 15.33 7.78 -7.19
CA GLU A 118 15.18 8.85 -6.20
C GLU A 118 14.27 8.46 -5.04
N VAL A 119 13.44 7.41 -5.20
CA VAL A 119 12.54 6.93 -4.16
C VAL A 119 13.30 6.06 -3.17
N GLN A 120 13.21 6.43 -1.88
CA GLN A 120 13.87 5.70 -0.79
C GLN A 120 12.96 4.63 -0.21
N GLU A 121 11.91 5.01 0.46
CA GLU A 121 11.00 4.10 1.17
C GLU A 121 9.58 4.26 0.64
N ILE A 122 8.86 3.14 0.54
CA ILE A 122 7.46 3.10 0.13
C ILE A 122 6.65 2.49 1.26
N TRP A 123 5.58 3.18 1.68
CA TRP A 123 4.75 2.79 2.80
C TRP A 123 3.26 2.74 2.39
N PRO A 124 2.66 1.56 2.27
CA PRO A 124 1.24 1.42 1.97
C PRO A 124 0.36 2.06 3.03
N VAL A 125 -0.66 2.81 2.61
CA VAL A 125 -1.58 3.48 3.52
C VAL A 125 -2.81 2.62 3.78
N GLY A 126 -3.03 2.29 5.04
CA GLY A 126 -4.17 1.50 5.50
C GLY A 126 -5.35 2.34 6.00
N SER A 127 -6.10 1.74 6.93
CA SER A 127 -7.33 2.33 7.49
C SER A 127 -7.11 3.59 8.35
N ARG A 128 -5.90 3.81 8.84
CA ARG A 128 -5.57 4.96 9.68
C ARG A 128 -5.29 6.25 8.89
N GLY A 129 -5.16 6.14 7.56
CA GLY A 129 -4.95 7.27 6.65
C GLY A 129 -3.51 7.78 6.62
N ILE A 130 -3.26 8.70 5.69
CA ILE A 130 -1.94 9.28 5.37
C ILE A 130 -1.25 9.88 6.59
N LEU A 131 -1.99 10.62 7.43
CA LEU A 131 -1.40 11.31 8.57
C LEU A 131 -0.82 10.34 9.61
N ALA A 132 -1.57 9.29 9.96
CA ALA A 132 -1.12 8.31 10.94
C ALA A 132 0.05 7.48 10.40
N GLU A 133 -0.09 6.94 9.19
CA GLU A 133 0.96 6.14 8.55
C GLU A 133 2.22 6.98 8.25
N GLY A 134 2.07 8.25 7.90
CA GLY A 134 3.19 9.16 7.69
C GLY A 134 3.94 9.51 8.98
N ASN A 135 3.24 9.57 10.13
CA ASN A 135 3.91 9.69 11.41
C ASN A 135 4.68 8.43 11.79
N ASP A 136 4.14 7.23 11.52
CA ASP A 136 4.84 5.98 11.77
C ASP A 136 6.08 5.84 10.86
N LEU A 137 5.95 6.21 9.58
CA LEU A 137 7.07 6.29 8.65
C LEU A 137 8.16 7.24 9.19
N ALA A 138 7.79 8.44 9.62
CA ALA A 138 8.74 9.41 10.18
C ALA A 138 9.37 8.91 11.48
N ALA A 139 8.60 8.25 12.35
CA ALA A 139 9.10 7.66 13.59
C ALA A 139 10.10 6.53 13.32
N SER A 140 9.91 5.72 12.27
CA SER A 140 10.87 4.68 11.86
C SER A 140 12.24 5.27 11.47
N ALA A 141 12.25 6.52 10.97
CA ALA A 141 13.46 7.28 10.64
C ALA A 141 14.03 8.08 11.84
N GLY A 142 13.45 7.93 13.04
CA GLY A 142 13.87 8.65 14.26
C GLY A 142 13.40 10.11 14.30
N GLY A 143 12.35 10.46 13.55
CA GLY A 143 11.83 11.83 13.46
C GLY A 143 10.31 11.90 13.61
N ARG A 144 9.75 13.03 13.20
CA ARG A 144 8.31 13.27 13.11
C ARG A 144 7.93 13.85 11.74
N LEU A 145 6.71 13.60 11.31
CA LEU A 145 6.19 14.20 10.09
C LEU A 145 5.83 15.67 10.33
N LYS A 146 6.48 16.58 9.62
CA LYS A 146 6.08 17.98 9.53
C LYS A 146 5.31 18.20 8.24
N LEU A 147 4.02 18.47 8.37
CA LEU A 147 3.16 18.72 7.22
C LEU A 147 3.56 20.01 6.49
N LYS A 148 3.50 19.98 5.16
CA LYS A 148 3.70 21.15 4.33
C LYS A 148 2.49 22.10 4.45
N PRO A 149 2.69 23.38 4.77
CA PRO A 149 1.60 24.36 4.75
C PRO A 149 0.92 24.40 3.38
N GLY A 150 -0.40 24.17 3.34
CA GLY A 150 -1.17 24.13 2.10
C GLY A 150 -1.09 22.84 1.27
N GLY A 151 -0.15 21.96 1.53
CA GLY A 151 0.02 20.70 0.77
C GLY A 151 -1.11 19.68 0.97
N THR A 152 -1.88 19.82 2.04
CA THR A 152 -2.97 18.90 2.42
C THR A 152 -4.37 19.39 2.04
N HIS A 153 -4.51 20.55 1.40
CA HIS A 153 -5.84 21.08 1.07
C HIS A 153 -6.56 20.34 -0.05
N THR A 154 -5.83 19.54 -0.83
CA THR A 154 -6.36 18.83 -1.99
C THR A 154 -6.61 17.33 -1.74
N ILE A 155 -6.18 16.80 -0.58
CA ILE A 155 -6.31 15.39 -0.22
C ILE A 155 -6.70 15.26 1.26
N ASP A 156 -7.66 14.40 1.57
CA ASP A 156 -8.01 14.11 2.97
C ASP A 156 -7.00 13.14 3.58
N ILE A 157 -6.04 13.69 4.32
CA ILE A 157 -4.96 12.93 4.96
C ILE A 157 -5.41 12.05 6.15
N ARG A 158 -6.65 12.21 6.63
CA ARG A 158 -7.21 11.41 7.74
C ARG A 158 -8.11 10.29 7.28
N LYS A 159 -8.53 10.34 6.02
CA LYS A 159 -9.39 9.35 5.42
C LYS A 159 -8.69 8.00 5.31
N SER A 160 -9.42 6.93 5.61
CA SER A 160 -8.96 5.56 5.34
C SER A 160 -8.65 5.38 3.85
N ALA A 161 -7.49 4.81 3.55
CA ALA A 161 -7.14 4.35 2.20
C ALA A 161 -7.49 2.86 2.00
N GLY A 162 -8.22 2.26 2.94
CA GLY A 162 -8.76 0.90 2.86
C GLY A 162 -7.73 -0.15 2.49
N THR A 163 -7.91 -0.74 1.33
CA THR A 163 -7.06 -1.78 0.78
C THR A 163 -5.84 -1.24 0.03
N CYS A 164 -5.19 -0.16 0.54
CA CYS A 164 -4.01 0.46 -0.08
C CYS A 164 -4.32 1.18 -1.41
N THR A 165 -5.25 2.14 -1.37
CA THR A 165 -5.51 3.04 -2.51
C THR A 165 -4.54 4.21 -2.59
N THR A 166 -3.65 4.33 -1.61
CA THR A 166 -2.62 5.36 -1.52
C THR A 166 -1.32 4.74 -1.03
N LEU A 167 -0.21 5.14 -1.62
CA LEU A 167 1.15 4.83 -1.19
C LEU A 167 1.82 6.10 -0.70
N LEU A 168 2.35 6.10 0.53
CA LEU A 168 3.34 7.09 0.94
C LEU A 168 4.71 6.67 0.42
N PHE A 169 5.54 7.64 0.10
CA PHE A 169 6.94 7.39 -0.25
C PHE A 169 7.81 8.59 0.10
N THR A 170 9.09 8.33 0.29
CA THR A 170 10.10 9.34 0.55
C THR A 170 11.11 9.41 -0.59
N SER A 171 11.80 10.54 -0.70
CA SER A 171 12.84 10.75 -1.69
C SER A 171 14.13 11.23 -1.02
N ASP A 172 15.26 10.96 -1.65
CA ASP A 172 16.57 11.51 -1.28
C ASP A 172 16.85 12.89 -1.88
N GLN A 173 16.00 13.33 -2.82
CA GLN A 173 16.06 14.63 -3.46
C GLN A 173 15.02 15.59 -2.89
N GLY A 174 15.40 16.87 -2.77
CA GLY A 174 14.52 17.91 -2.23
C GLY A 174 13.31 18.25 -3.10
N SER A 175 13.32 17.86 -4.38
CA SER A 175 12.18 17.96 -5.30
C SER A 175 12.20 16.79 -6.28
N LEU A 176 11.07 16.10 -6.38
CA LEU A 176 10.85 15.01 -7.32
C LEU A 176 9.80 15.44 -8.34
N ASP A 177 9.99 15.09 -9.61
CA ASP A 177 8.95 15.26 -10.62
C ASP A 177 7.83 14.24 -10.38
N LEU A 178 6.73 14.72 -9.80
CA LEU A 178 5.58 13.88 -9.46
C LEU A 178 4.72 13.52 -10.67
N THR A 179 4.91 14.19 -11.82
CA THR A 179 4.13 13.95 -13.05
C THR A 179 4.52 12.67 -13.78
N GLN A 180 5.62 12.05 -13.39
CA GLN A 180 6.09 10.79 -13.95
C GLN A 180 5.26 9.55 -13.50
N PHE A 181 4.44 9.70 -12.46
CA PHE A 181 3.62 8.62 -11.93
C PHE A 181 2.21 8.63 -12.54
N ASN A 182 1.63 7.46 -12.69
CA ASN A 182 0.34 7.25 -13.36
C ASN A 182 -0.89 7.69 -12.55
N VAL A 183 -0.70 8.17 -11.32
CA VAL A 183 -1.76 8.62 -10.40
C VAL A 183 -1.46 10.01 -9.86
N PRO A 184 -2.46 10.75 -9.32
CA PRO A 184 -2.23 12.00 -8.63
C PRO A 184 -1.24 11.83 -7.48
N CYS A 185 -0.23 12.71 -7.43
CA CYS A 185 0.77 12.72 -6.36
C CYS A 185 0.77 14.06 -5.61
N PHE A 186 1.02 14.00 -4.31
CA PHE A 186 0.92 15.12 -3.39
C PHE A 186 2.16 15.22 -2.52
N ASP A 187 2.68 16.44 -2.36
CA ASP A 187 3.73 16.74 -1.39
C ASP A 187 3.09 16.91 -0.01
N ILE A 188 3.31 15.96 0.87
CA ILE A 188 2.72 15.91 2.21
C ILE A 188 3.53 16.70 3.22
N GLY A 189 4.86 16.65 3.12
CA GLY A 189 5.72 17.31 4.08
C GLY A 189 7.14 16.77 4.10
N VAL A 190 7.76 16.81 5.27
CA VAL A 190 9.15 16.40 5.47
C VAL A 190 9.32 15.69 6.82
N ILE A 191 10.25 14.78 6.91
CA ILE A 191 10.67 14.17 8.18
C ILE A 191 11.61 15.14 8.89
N GLU A 192 11.20 15.71 10.03
CA GLU A 192 12.07 16.55 10.84
C GLU A 192 12.51 15.85 12.14
N ALA A 193 13.62 16.27 12.70
CA ALA A 193 14.10 15.79 14.01
C ALA A 193 13.07 16.11 15.11
N VAL A 194 12.97 15.24 16.11
CA VAL A 194 12.14 15.44 17.31
C VAL A 194 12.78 16.43 18.26
#